data_6898ff5bce89e864b8ade02dbc2caf68
#
_entry.id   6898ff5bce89e864b8ade02dbc2caf68
#
_cell.length_a   1.000
_cell.length_b   1.000
_cell.length_c   1.000
_cell.angle_alpha   90.00
_cell.angle_beta   90.00
_cell.angle_gamma   90.00
#
_symmetry.space_group_name_H-M   'P 1'
#
loop_
_entity.id
_entity.type
_entity.pdbx_description
1 polymer ?
#
loop_
_entity_poly.entity_id
_entity_poly.type
_entity_poly.pdbx_seq_one_letter_code
_entity_poly.pdbx_strand_id
1 'polypeptide(L)'
;DEAAQTEVLNSMSASDLSQWNFRYENSHFSISLPREIQGLTSIDVPLSSLYNQINPSFLKGADLEAYQNYESKRHEKMVALTFDDGPDAKTTPQALDILKKYGVKATFFMLGQNVVSNPDIVKRVKNEGHQIGIHTWDHPVLTKLPIETVKKEIFDTQTAIYNVVGIKPTITRPPYGAINSTIQNAIDQSFIMWNVDSLDWKTRNTKAIMQEVAKTQPGSIILM
;
A
#
# COMPACT_ATOMS: atom_id res chain seq x y z
N ASP A 1 18.35 0.61 -7.44
CA ASP A 1 17.65 0.24 -6.21
C ASP A 1 17.16 1.52 -5.51
N GLU A 2 15.85 1.67 -5.35
CA GLU A 2 15.18 2.86 -4.81
C GLU A 2 15.61 3.17 -3.36
N ALA A 3 15.92 2.15 -2.57
CA ALA A 3 16.43 2.30 -1.21
C ALA A 3 17.81 2.95 -1.17
N ALA A 4 18.72 2.53 -2.05
CA ALA A 4 20.04 3.13 -2.18
C ALA A 4 19.96 4.59 -2.67
N GLN A 5 19.04 4.92 -3.56
CA GLN A 5 18.80 6.30 -4.01
C GLN A 5 18.27 7.17 -2.87
N THR A 6 17.35 6.67 -2.06
CA THR A 6 16.80 7.38 -0.90
C THR A 6 17.89 7.63 0.16
N GLU A 7 18.75 6.65 0.42
CA GLU A 7 19.84 6.79 1.38
C GLU A 7 20.86 7.84 0.92
N VAL A 8 21.20 7.86 -0.38
CA VAL A 8 22.05 8.86 -0.99
C VAL A 8 21.45 10.26 -0.85
N LEU A 9 20.15 10.43 -1.18
CA LEU A 9 19.46 11.71 -1.03
C LEU A 9 19.49 12.23 0.41
N ASN A 10 19.26 11.35 1.38
CA ASN A 10 19.27 11.69 2.81
C ASN A 10 20.67 12.02 3.36
N SER A 11 21.73 11.55 2.70
CA SER A 11 23.13 11.79 3.12
C SER A 11 23.71 13.09 2.58
N MET A 12 22.99 13.83 1.71
CA MET A 12 23.51 15.01 1.02
C MET A 12 23.24 16.32 1.76
N SER A 13 24.22 17.22 1.75
CA SER A 13 24.10 18.56 2.32
C SER A 13 23.50 19.55 1.32
N ALA A 14 22.97 20.68 1.82
CA ALA A 14 22.46 21.76 0.98
C ALA A 14 23.52 22.36 0.02
N SER A 15 24.80 22.26 0.36
CA SER A 15 25.91 22.71 -0.50
C SER A 15 26.12 21.78 -1.70
N ASP A 16 25.79 20.51 -1.57
CA ASP A 16 25.90 19.57 -2.68
C ASP A 16 24.82 19.83 -3.72
N LEU A 17 23.63 20.28 -3.28
CA LEU A 17 22.48 20.55 -4.14
C LEU A 17 22.72 21.68 -5.15
N SER A 18 23.58 22.66 -4.82
CA SER A 18 23.90 23.79 -5.71
C SER A 18 24.74 23.40 -6.93
N GLN A 19 25.34 22.24 -6.92
CA GLN A 19 26.20 21.73 -8.00
C GLN A 19 25.52 20.65 -8.85
N TRP A 20 24.25 20.38 -8.62
CA TRP A 20 23.54 19.33 -9.33
C TRP A 20 23.15 19.73 -10.74
N ASN A 21 23.46 18.85 -11.68
CA ASN A 21 22.90 18.88 -13.01
C ASN A 21 21.75 17.91 -13.06
N PHE A 22 20.62 18.36 -13.54
CA PHE A 22 19.46 17.50 -13.77
C PHE A 22 19.02 17.57 -15.23
N ARG A 23 18.53 16.44 -15.71
CA ARG A 23 17.89 16.30 -17.02
C ARG A 23 16.46 15.82 -16.78
N TYR A 24 15.53 16.37 -17.53
CA TYR A 24 14.17 15.87 -17.58
C TYR A 24 13.97 15.11 -18.89
N GLU A 25 13.63 13.82 -18.79
CA GLU A 25 13.44 12.93 -19.94
C GLU A 25 12.53 11.77 -19.55
N ASN A 26 11.60 11.41 -20.45
CA ASN A 26 10.70 10.26 -20.23
C ASN A 26 9.95 10.27 -18.89
N SER A 27 9.44 11.44 -18.49
CA SER A 27 8.70 11.62 -17.21
C SER A 27 9.54 11.33 -15.94
N HIS A 28 10.87 11.47 -16.05
CA HIS A 28 11.80 11.33 -14.93
C HIS A 28 12.75 12.52 -14.86
N PHE A 29 13.13 12.88 -13.66
CA PHE A 29 14.26 13.76 -13.40
C PHE A 29 15.49 12.90 -13.11
N SER A 30 16.43 12.86 -14.05
CA SER A 30 17.75 12.27 -13.82
C SER A 30 18.65 13.33 -13.22
N ILE A 31 19.09 13.09 -12.00
CA ILE A 31 19.98 13.98 -11.23
C ILE A 31 21.38 13.37 -11.27
N SER A 32 22.33 14.06 -11.92
CA SER A 32 23.72 13.63 -11.93
C SER A 32 24.38 13.94 -10.60
N LEU A 33 25.01 12.95 -9.97
CA LEU A 33 25.74 13.14 -8.73
C LEU A 33 27.09 13.80 -9.01
N PRO A 34 27.58 14.70 -8.14
CA PRO A 34 28.88 15.36 -8.32
C PRO A 34 30.06 14.38 -8.21
N ARG A 35 29.84 13.23 -7.64
CA ARG A 35 30.77 12.08 -7.55
C ARG A 35 29.97 10.80 -7.41
N GLU A 36 30.60 9.68 -7.69
CA GLU A 36 30.00 8.37 -7.39
C GLU A 36 29.79 8.22 -5.88
N ILE A 37 28.57 7.85 -5.49
CA ILE A 37 28.17 7.58 -4.11
C ILE A 37 27.50 6.20 -4.07
N GLN A 38 28.05 5.27 -3.34
CA GLN A 38 27.54 3.90 -3.21
C GLN A 38 27.31 3.19 -4.57
N GLY A 39 28.19 3.44 -5.55
CA GLY A 39 28.07 2.86 -6.89
C GLY A 39 27.07 3.59 -7.81
N LEU A 40 26.46 4.69 -7.36
CA LEU A 40 25.54 5.51 -8.15
C LEU A 40 26.25 6.76 -8.68
N THR A 41 26.04 7.05 -9.96
CA THR A 41 26.46 8.28 -10.64
C THR A 41 25.30 9.21 -10.95
N SER A 42 24.08 8.70 -10.87
CA SER A 42 22.83 9.46 -11.04
C SER A 42 21.71 8.88 -10.21
N ILE A 43 20.68 9.69 -9.98
CA ILE A 43 19.42 9.32 -9.32
C ILE A 43 18.29 9.66 -10.27
N ASP A 44 17.38 8.73 -10.50
CA ASP A 44 16.18 8.93 -11.32
C ASP A 44 14.94 9.07 -10.42
N VAL A 45 14.31 10.24 -10.49
CA VAL A 45 13.12 10.57 -9.72
C VAL A 45 11.92 10.63 -10.66
N PRO A 46 10.92 9.75 -10.53
CA PRO A 46 9.71 9.80 -11.32
C PRO A 46 8.97 11.13 -11.11
N LEU A 47 8.48 11.75 -12.19
CA LEU A 47 7.68 12.97 -12.11
C LEU A 47 6.48 12.82 -11.17
N SER A 48 5.84 11.65 -11.17
CA SER A 48 4.67 11.36 -10.34
C SER A 48 4.94 11.49 -8.83
N SER A 49 6.16 11.26 -8.38
CA SER A 49 6.54 11.43 -6.96
C SER A 49 6.67 12.91 -6.56
N LEU A 50 6.73 13.81 -7.53
CA LEU A 50 6.91 15.24 -7.33
C LEU A 50 5.63 16.07 -7.55
N TYR A 51 4.49 15.43 -7.84
CA TYR A 51 3.25 16.15 -8.18
C TYR A 51 2.78 17.12 -7.10
N ASN A 52 3.09 16.89 -5.83
CA ASN A 52 2.75 17.81 -4.75
C ASN A 52 3.69 19.03 -4.64
N GLN A 53 4.84 19.01 -5.32
CA GLN A 53 5.87 20.04 -5.23
C GLN A 53 6.11 20.77 -6.55
N ILE A 54 5.74 20.17 -7.69
CA ILE A 54 6.03 20.73 -9.00
C ILE A 54 5.02 21.83 -9.37
N ASN A 55 5.54 22.89 -9.99
CA ASN A 55 4.68 23.90 -10.62
C ASN A 55 4.18 23.35 -11.96
N PRO A 56 2.86 23.14 -12.14
CA PRO A 56 2.32 22.51 -13.33
C PRO A 56 2.52 23.33 -14.62
N SER A 57 2.86 24.60 -14.52
CA SER A 57 3.14 25.43 -15.71
C SER A 57 4.36 24.97 -16.52
N PHE A 58 5.23 24.16 -15.93
CA PHE A 58 6.38 23.55 -16.60
C PHE A 58 6.03 22.26 -17.35
N LEU A 59 4.87 21.65 -17.06
CA LEU A 59 4.46 20.40 -17.66
C LEU A 59 3.80 20.61 -19.02
N LYS A 60 4.01 19.68 -19.95
CA LYS A 60 3.44 19.71 -21.30
C LYS A 60 3.06 18.30 -21.76
N GLY A 61 2.14 18.21 -22.72
CA GLY A 61 1.75 16.94 -23.35
C GLY A 61 1.29 15.91 -22.34
N ALA A 62 1.77 14.68 -22.46
CA ALA A 62 1.38 13.55 -21.61
C ALA A 62 1.63 13.77 -20.11
N ASP A 63 2.68 14.51 -19.76
CA ASP A 63 2.99 14.81 -18.35
C ASP A 63 1.99 15.78 -17.72
N LEU A 64 1.52 16.76 -18.49
CA LEU A 64 0.46 17.66 -18.03
C LEU A 64 -0.87 16.90 -17.88
N GLU A 65 -1.20 16.03 -18.81
CA GLU A 65 -2.39 15.19 -18.74
C GLU A 65 -2.34 14.25 -17.53
N ALA A 66 -1.18 13.62 -17.27
CA ALA A 66 -0.97 12.76 -16.10
C ALA A 66 -1.10 13.53 -14.79
N TYR A 67 -0.54 14.74 -14.72
CA TYR A 67 -0.69 15.64 -13.58
C TYR A 67 -2.15 16.07 -13.37
N GLN A 68 -2.85 16.47 -14.44
CA GLN A 68 -4.27 16.86 -14.36
C GLN A 68 -5.15 15.70 -13.89
N ASN A 69 -4.87 14.48 -14.37
CA ASN A 69 -5.54 13.28 -13.92
C ASN A 69 -5.26 12.98 -12.44
N TYR A 70 -4.02 13.17 -11.98
CA TYR A 70 -3.66 13.06 -10.56
C TYR A 70 -4.42 14.10 -9.72
N GLU A 71 -4.41 15.38 -10.10
CA GLU A 71 -5.13 16.43 -9.40
C GLU A 71 -6.65 16.21 -9.36
N SER A 72 -7.25 15.77 -10.48
CA SER A 72 -8.68 15.46 -10.51
C SER A 72 -9.04 14.36 -9.51
N LYS A 73 -8.25 13.28 -9.47
CA LYS A 73 -8.45 12.16 -8.53
C LYS A 73 -8.19 12.56 -7.08
N ARG A 74 -7.22 13.45 -6.83
CA ARG A 74 -6.91 13.95 -5.49
C ARG A 74 -8.08 14.72 -4.87
N HIS A 75 -8.91 15.36 -5.71
CA HIS A 75 -10.11 16.07 -5.28
C HIS A 75 -11.38 15.20 -5.25
N GLU A 76 -11.32 13.96 -5.75
CA GLU A 76 -12.42 13.01 -5.59
C GLU A 76 -12.59 12.66 -4.11
N LYS A 77 -13.84 12.68 -3.65
CA LYS A 77 -14.19 12.25 -2.28
C LYS A 77 -14.16 10.72 -2.21
N MET A 78 -12.97 10.15 -2.25
CA MET A 78 -12.77 8.70 -2.19
C MET A 78 -12.45 8.26 -0.76
N VAL A 79 -12.84 7.03 -0.46
CA VAL A 79 -12.46 6.30 0.75
C VAL A 79 -12.06 4.88 0.37
N ALA A 80 -11.17 4.27 1.15
CA ALA A 80 -10.79 2.88 0.97
C ALA A 80 -11.54 2.00 1.99
N LEU A 81 -12.36 1.08 1.48
CA LEU A 81 -12.91 0.00 2.28
C LEU A 81 -11.87 -1.12 2.38
N THR A 82 -11.53 -1.53 3.59
CA THR A 82 -10.55 -2.60 3.80
C THR A 82 -11.09 -3.63 4.77
N PHE A 83 -10.87 -4.90 4.45
CA PHE A 83 -11.29 -6.05 5.22
C PHE A 83 -10.10 -6.87 5.66
N ASP A 84 -9.98 -7.14 6.94
CA ASP A 84 -8.89 -7.91 7.52
C ASP A 84 -9.34 -9.35 7.87
N ASP A 85 -8.39 -10.21 8.21
CA ASP A 85 -8.57 -11.58 8.72
C ASP A 85 -9.14 -12.62 7.72
N GLY A 86 -9.61 -12.21 6.56
CA GLY A 86 -10.14 -13.12 5.54
C GLY A 86 -9.06 -13.98 4.85
N PRO A 87 -9.48 -14.79 3.85
CA PRO A 87 -10.86 -15.07 3.51
C PRO A 87 -11.55 -16.04 4.47
N ASP A 88 -12.80 -15.77 4.81
CA ASP A 88 -13.67 -16.68 5.54
C ASP A 88 -14.73 -17.29 4.59
N ALA A 89 -15.02 -18.56 4.77
CA ALA A 89 -15.89 -19.32 3.85
C ALA A 89 -17.35 -18.81 3.80
N LYS A 90 -17.81 -18.12 4.84
CA LYS A 90 -19.19 -17.65 4.96
C LYS A 90 -19.31 -16.16 4.72
N THR A 91 -18.47 -15.35 5.38
CA THR A 91 -18.62 -13.88 5.41
C THR A 91 -18.02 -13.22 4.20
N THR A 92 -16.85 -13.68 3.72
CA THR A 92 -16.19 -13.07 2.55
C THR A 92 -17.04 -13.14 1.29
N PRO A 93 -17.68 -14.27 0.93
CA PRO A 93 -18.61 -14.29 -0.22
C PRO A 93 -19.78 -13.32 -0.09
N GLN A 94 -20.34 -13.15 1.10
CA GLN A 94 -21.43 -12.19 1.34
C GLN A 94 -20.98 -10.74 1.15
N ALA A 95 -19.78 -10.40 1.63
CA ALA A 95 -19.18 -9.08 1.40
C ALA A 95 -18.96 -8.82 -0.09
N LEU A 96 -18.42 -9.80 -0.83
CA LEU A 96 -18.23 -9.71 -2.28
C LEU A 96 -19.55 -9.51 -3.04
N ASP A 97 -20.62 -10.21 -2.66
CA ASP A 97 -21.95 -10.03 -3.27
C ASP A 97 -22.46 -8.60 -3.08
N ILE A 98 -22.27 -8.03 -1.89
CA ILE A 98 -22.65 -6.65 -1.58
C ILE A 98 -21.80 -5.66 -2.39
N LEU A 99 -20.47 -5.81 -2.39
CA LEU A 99 -19.57 -4.96 -3.14
C LEU A 99 -19.90 -4.97 -4.63
N LYS A 100 -20.18 -6.15 -5.20
CA LYS A 100 -20.61 -6.33 -6.58
C LYS A 100 -21.94 -5.62 -6.86
N LYS A 101 -22.93 -5.77 -5.98
CA LYS A 101 -24.25 -5.13 -6.10
C LYS A 101 -24.12 -3.60 -6.20
N TYR A 102 -23.19 -3.00 -5.45
CA TYR A 102 -23.00 -1.56 -5.45
C TYR A 102 -21.88 -1.07 -6.39
N GLY A 103 -21.22 -1.96 -7.13
CA GLY A 103 -20.15 -1.62 -8.04
C GLY A 103 -18.89 -1.09 -7.35
N VAL A 104 -18.69 -1.41 -6.06
CA VAL A 104 -17.60 -0.90 -5.22
C VAL A 104 -16.45 -1.88 -5.18
N LYS A 105 -15.21 -1.37 -5.20
CA LYS A 105 -14.00 -2.17 -4.97
C LYS A 105 -13.48 -1.95 -3.56
N ALA A 106 -12.79 -2.96 -3.04
CA ALA A 106 -12.22 -2.96 -1.69
C ALA A 106 -10.84 -3.60 -1.69
N THR A 107 -10.13 -3.49 -0.58
CA THR A 107 -8.88 -4.20 -0.30
C THR A 107 -9.12 -5.27 0.76
N PHE A 108 -8.61 -6.47 0.52
CA PHE A 108 -8.69 -7.59 1.46
C PHE A 108 -7.29 -7.94 1.94
N PHE A 109 -6.99 -7.69 3.22
CA PHE A 109 -5.76 -8.12 3.86
C PHE A 109 -5.96 -9.52 4.43
N MET A 110 -5.31 -10.50 3.81
CA MET A 110 -5.60 -11.92 4.03
C MET A 110 -4.59 -12.59 4.93
N LEU A 111 -5.06 -13.49 5.80
CA LEU A 111 -4.22 -14.42 6.55
C LEU A 111 -3.78 -15.58 5.67
N GLY A 112 -2.49 -15.94 5.72
CA GLY A 112 -1.94 -17.00 4.87
C GLY A 112 -2.63 -18.36 5.07
N GLN A 113 -2.89 -18.75 6.31
CA GLN A 113 -3.65 -19.97 6.63
C GLN A 113 -5.06 -20.00 6.02
N ASN A 114 -5.73 -18.85 5.96
CA ASN A 114 -7.07 -18.73 5.41
C ASN A 114 -7.05 -18.74 3.87
N VAL A 115 -6.00 -18.21 3.25
CA VAL A 115 -5.75 -18.31 1.81
C VAL A 115 -5.65 -19.76 1.38
N VAL A 116 -4.86 -20.56 2.11
CA VAL A 116 -4.68 -22.00 1.83
C VAL A 116 -6.00 -22.75 2.00
N SER A 117 -6.78 -22.39 3.01
CA SER A 117 -8.06 -23.05 3.33
C SER A 117 -9.19 -22.68 2.36
N ASN A 118 -9.13 -21.49 1.72
CA ASN A 118 -10.21 -20.96 0.91
C ASN A 118 -9.74 -20.42 -0.46
N PRO A 119 -9.00 -21.21 -1.27
CA PRO A 119 -8.37 -20.72 -2.50
C PRO A 119 -9.37 -20.18 -3.54
N ASP A 120 -10.57 -20.73 -3.62
CA ASP A 120 -11.56 -20.29 -4.59
C ASP A 120 -12.17 -18.93 -4.24
N ILE A 121 -12.22 -18.57 -2.96
CA ILE A 121 -12.62 -17.24 -2.51
C ILE A 121 -11.53 -16.22 -2.88
N VAL A 122 -10.26 -16.56 -2.70
CA VAL A 122 -9.13 -15.70 -3.12
C VAL A 122 -9.18 -15.42 -4.62
N LYS A 123 -9.44 -16.47 -5.44
CA LYS A 123 -9.62 -16.31 -6.90
C LYS A 123 -10.80 -15.38 -7.20
N ARG A 124 -11.91 -15.52 -6.47
CA ARG A 124 -13.07 -14.66 -6.61
C ARG A 124 -12.76 -13.21 -6.30
N VAL A 125 -12.07 -12.93 -5.18
CA VAL A 125 -11.62 -11.57 -4.80
C VAL A 125 -10.82 -10.94 -5.93
N LYS A 126 -9.83 -11.66 -6.49
CA LYS A 126 -9.05 -11.18 -7.64
C LYS A 126 -9.90 -10.92 -8.87
N ASN A 127 -10.73 -11.91 -9.25
CA ASN A 127 -11.49 -11.86 -10.51
C ASN A 127 -12.56 -10.77 -10.49
N GLU A 128 -13.09 -10.42 -9.32
CA GLU A 128 -14.02 -9.30 -9.15
C GLU A 128 -13.29 -7.94 -9.04
N GLY A 129 -11.95 -7.92 -9.20
CA GLY A 129 -11.14 -6.69 -9.30
C GLY A 129 -10.90 -5.99 -7.97
N HIS A 130 -10.93 -6.72 -6.88
CA HIS A 130 -10.53 -6.23 -5.56
C HIS A 130 -9.01 -6.33 -5.38
N GLN A 131 -8.45 -5.46 -4.52
CA GLN A 131 -7.05 -5.52 -4.15
C GLN A 131 -6.84 -6.58 -3.07
N ILE A 132 -5.71 -7.30 -3.14
CA ILE A 132 -5.30 -8.26 -2.13
C ILE A 132 -4.04 -7.74 -1.46
N GLY A 133 -4.05 -7.73 -0.13
CA GLY A 133 -2.91 -7.43 0.74
C GLY A 133 -2.60 -8.59 1.67
N ILE A 134 -1.49 -8.47 2.40
CA ILE A 134 -0.99 -9.46 3.34
C ILE A 134 -1.39 -9.05 4.76
N HIS A 135 -1.88 -10.01 5.58
CA HIS A 135 -2.20 -9.80 7.00
C HIS A 135 -1.46 -10.79 7.91
N THR A 136 -0.24 -11.22 7.53
CA THR A 136 0.55 -12.27 8.18
C THR A 136 -0.03 -13.68 7.94
N TRP A 137 0.62 -14.70 8.51
CA TRP A 137 0.17 -16.08 8.34
C TRP A 137 -0.99 -16.45 9.28
N ASP A 138 -0.83 -16.15 10.59
CA ASP A 138 -1.76 -16.57 11.64
C ASP A 138 -2.07 -15.47 12.68
N HIS A 139 -1.86 -14.20 12.31
CA HIS A 139 -2.24 -13.02 13.08
C HIS A 139 -1.43 -12.77 14.38
N PRO A 140 -0.11 -12.92 14.41
CA PRO A 140 0.70 -12.63 15.59
C PRO A 140 0.95 -11.13 15.79
N VAL A 141 1.33 -10.71 16.98
CA VAL A 141 1.85 -9.37 17.26
C VAL A 141 3.28 -9.29 16.76
N LEU A 142 3.50 -8.73 15.57
CA LEU A 142 4.80 -8.73 14.88
C LEU A 142 5.94 -8.14 15.73
N THR A 143 5.66 -7.09 16.49
CA THR A 143 6.68 -6.41 17.33
C THR A 143 7.19 -7.27 18.51
N LYS A 144 6.57 -8.41 18.76
CA LYS A 144 7.00 -9.38 19.77
C LYS A 144 7.80 -10.56 19.20
N LEU A 145 7.99 -10.60 17.88
CA LEU A 145 8.65 -11.71 17.21
C LEU A 145 10.09 -11.35 16.78
N PRO A 146 10.98 -12.33 16.69
CA PRO A 146 12.26 -12.17 16.01
C PRO A 146 12.03 -11.79 14.53
N ILE A 147 12.92 -10.98 13.97
CA ILE A 147 12.74 -10.44 12.60
C ILE A 147 12.64 -11.54 11.53
N GLU A 148 13.36 -12.65 11.71
CA GLU A 148 13.27 -13.76 10.76
C GLU A 148 11.89 -14.46 10.80
N THR A 149 11.23 -14.49 11.96
CA THR A 149 9.86 -14.96 12.08
C THR A 149 8.89 -13.98 11.41
N VAL A 150 9.10 -12.66 11.59
CA VAL A 150 8.31 -11.64 10.89
C VAL A 150 8.41 -11.77 9.38
N LYS A 151 9.62 -11.98 8.85
CA LYS A 151 9.83 -12.24 7.41
C LYS A 151 9.03 -13.46 6.97
N LYS A 152 9.08 -14.54 7.73
CA LYS A 152 8.35 -15.77 7.43
C LYS A 152 6.84 -15.54 7.40
N GLU A 153 6.28 -14.86 8.39
CA GLU A 153 4.85 -14.50 8.45
C GLU A 153 4.37 -13.80 7.16
N ILE A 154 5.16 -12.86 6.66
CA ILE A 154 4.81 -12.05 5.51
C ILE A 154 5.05 -12.80 4.19
N PHE A 155 6.23 -13.42 4.02
CA PHE A 155 6.59 -14.03 2.75
C PHE A 155 5.92 -15.39 2.51
N ASP A 156 5.62 -16.16 3.54
CA ASP A 156 4.82 -17.38 3.40
C ASP A 156 3.39 -17.04 2.97
N THR A 157 2.82 -15.98 3.52
CA THR A 157 1.49 -15.47 3.11
C THR A 157 1.50 -14.94 1.68
N GLN A 158 2.53 -14.16 1.30
CA GLN A 158 2.71 -13.71 -0.07
C GLN A 158 2.80 -14.89 -1.05
N THR A 159 3.55 -15.92 -0.67
CA THR A 159 3.72 -17.15 -1.47
C THR A 159 2.40 -17.91 -1.58
N ALA A 160 1.64 -18.05 -0.50
CA ALA A 160 0.32 -18.68 -0.53
C ALA A 160 -0.63 -17.97 -1.50
N ILE A 161 -0.68 -16.62 -1.44
CA ILE A 161 -1.49 -15.83 -2.38
C ILE A 161 -1.00 -16.01 -3.82
N TYR A 162 0.31 -15.96 -4.05
CA TYR A 162 0.89 -16.16 -5.38
C TYR A 162 0.54 -17.51 -5.98
N ASN A 163 0.61 -18.58 -5.20
CA ASN A 163 0.28 -19.94 -5.65
C ASN A 163 -1.19 -20.08 -6.07
N VAL A 164 -2.10 -19.30 -5.48
CA VAL A 164 -3.52 -19.35 -5.81
C VAL A 164 -3.89 -18.46 -7.00
N VAL A 165 -3.36 -17.23 -7.06
CA VAL A 165 -3.81 -16.21 -8.01
C VAL A 165 -2.72 -15.61 -8.88
N GLY A 166 -1.45 -16.00 -8.71
CA GLY A 166 -0.33 -15.56 -9.54
C GLY A 166 0.09 -14.10 -9.35
N ILE A 167 -0.34 -13.46 -8.26
CA ILE A 167 0.08 -12.09 -7.90
C ILE A 167 0.90 -12.11 -6.61
N LYS A 168 1.89 -11.22 -6.51
CA LYS A 168 2.66 -10.99 -5.28
C LYS A 168 2.21 -9.66 -4.70
N PRO A 169 1.37 -9.64 -3.63
CA PRO A 169 0.99 -8.38 -3.00
C PRO A 169 2.22 -7.65 -2.44
N THR A 170 2.22 -6.33 -2.58
CA THR A 170 3.28 -5.42 -2.08
C THR A 170 2.82 -4.58 -0.90
N ILE A 171 1.59 -4.79 -0.45
CA ILE A 171 1.00 -4.11 0.70
C ILE A 171 0.74 -5.10 1.82
N THR A 172 1.08 -4.70 3.04
CA THR A 172 0.89 -5.48 4.26
C THR A 172 0.19 -4.64 5.32
N ARG A 173 -0.78 -5.21 6.00
CA ARG A 173 -1.32 -4.61 7.23
C ARG A 173 -0.87 -5.44 8.42
N PRO A 174 -0.13 -4.86 9.37
CA PRO A 174 0.31 -5.59 10.55
C PRO A 174 -0.87 -5.82 11.49
N PRO A 175 -1.03 -7.03 12.05
CA PRO A 175 -2.03 -7.29 13.10
C PRO A 175 -1.94 -6.27 14.25
N TYR A 176 -3.11 -5.83 14.72
CA TYR A 176 -3.23 -4.83 15.79
C TYR A 176 -2.60 -3.46 15.46
N GLY A 177 -2.18 -3.21 14.24
CA GLY A 177 -1.36 -2.06 13.87
C GLY A 177 0.04 -2.08 14.50
N ALA A 178 0.49 -3.23 15.02
CA ALA A 178 1.75 -3.37 15.76
C ALA A 178 2.94 -3.44 14.80
N ILE A 179 3.59 -2.29 14.59
CA ILE A 179 4.78 -2.15 13.74
C ILE A 179 5.82 -1.25 14.39
N ASN A 180 7.09 -1.42 14.03
CA ASN A 180 8.20 -0.55 14.43
C ASN A 180 9.18 -0.36 13.27
N SER A 181 10.12 0.58 13.43
CA SER A 181 11.12 0.91 12.40
C SER A 181 12.01 -0.27 12.02
N THR A 182 12.34 -1.16 12.95
CA THR A 182 13.14 -2.35 12.66
C THR A 182 12.45 -3.25 11.63
N ILE A 183 11.12 -3.47 11.78
CA ILE A 183 10.34 -4.27 10.86
C ILE A 183 10.20 -3.54 9.51
N GLN A 184 9.89 -2.24 9.55
CA GLN A 184 9.74 -1.43 8.33
C GLN A 184 11.01 -1.44 7.47
N ASN A 185 12.18 -1.33 8.11
CA ASN A 185 13.46 -1.32 7.40
C ASN A 185 13.90 -2.70 6.90
N ALA A 186 13.39 -3.78 7.50
CA ALA A 186 13.79 -5.15 7.17
C ALA A 186 12.91 -5.84 6.12
N ILE A 187 11.76 -5.26 5.81
CA ILE A 187 10.72 -5.86 4.97
C ILE A 187 10.38 -4.90 3.82
N ASP A 188 10.60 -5.34 2.60
CA ASP A 188 10.23 -4.60 1.39
C ASP A 188 8.72 -4.74 1.11
N GLN A 189 7.92 -4.02 1.89
CA GLN A 189 6.46 -3.96 1.81
C GLN A 189 5.97 -2.57 2.21
N SER A 190 4.91 -2.10 1.58
CA SER A 190 4.18 -0.92 2.06
C SER A 190 3.24 -1.31 3.19
N PHE A 191 3.48 -0.78 4.39
CA PHE A 191 2.63 -1.05 5.56
C PHE A 191 1.44 -0.09 5.59
N ILE A 192 0.23 -0.64 5.43
CA ILE A 192 -1.02 0.13 5.31
C ILE A 192 -1.78 0.08 6.63
N MET A 193 -1.94 1.24 7.25
CA MET A 193 -2.73 1.42 8.47
C MET A 193 -4.16 1.87 8.11
N TRP A 194 -4.92 2.30 9.11
CA TRP A 194 -6.26 2.88 8.98
C TRP A 194 -6.37 4.15 9.81
N ASN A 195 -7.33 4.97 9.49
CA ASN A 195 -7.66 6.16 10.26
C ASN A 195 -9.15 6.20 10.69
N VAL A 196 -9.94 5.23 10.22
CA VAL A 196 -11.30 4.99 10.71
C VAL A 196 -11.41 3.53 11.09
N ASP A 197 -11.58 3.24 12.36
CA ASP A 197 -11.89 1.90 12.88
C ASP A 197 -13.40 1.76 13.00
N SER A 198 -13.98 0.81 12.28
CA SER A 198 -15.42 0.56 12.35
C SER A 198 -15.87 -0.04 13.68
N LEU A 199 -14.94 -0.60 14.46
CA LEU A 199 -15.17 -1.33 15.71
C LEU A 199 -16.15 -2.50 15.55
N ASP A 200 -16.28 -3.07 14.35
CA ASP A 200 -17.12 -4.23 14.06
C ASP A 200 -16.69 -5.47 14.85
N TRP A 201 -15.39 -5.70 14.96
CA TRP A 201 -14.76 -6.76 15.75
C TRP A 201 -15.17 -6.70 17.24
N LYS A 202 -15.44 -5.50 17.77
CA LYS A 202 -15.76 -5.26 19.19
C LYS A 202 -17.27 -5.18 19.43
N THR A 203 -17.96 -4.38 18.65
CA THR A 203 -19.37 -4.03 18.91
C THR A 203 -20.36 -5.04 18.35
N ARG A 204 -20.06 -5.64 17.19
CA ARG A 204 -20.96 -6.54 16.43
C ARG A 204 -22.37 -5.97 16.30
N ASN A 205 -22.47 -4.66 16.26
CA ASN A 205 -23.74 -3.92 16.20
C ASN A 205 -23.73 -2.95 15.04
N THR A 206 -24.60 -3.15 14.06
CA THR A 206 -24.64 -2.34 12.84
C THR A 206 -24.79 -0.85 13.10
N LYS A 207 -25.61 -0.44 14.10
CA LYS A 207 -25.80 0.99 14.41
C LYS A 207 -24.52 1.61 14.94
N ALA A 208 -23.80 0.91 15.82
CA ALA A 208 -22.52 1.37 16.37
C ALA A 208 -21.46 1.48 15.27
N ILE A 209 -21.35 0.44 14.41
CA ILE A 209 -20.45 0.42 13.25
C ILE A 209 -20.72 1.62 12.34
N MET A 210 -22.00 1.88 11.98
CA MET A 210 -22.36 3.00 11.12
C MET A 210 -22.07 4.37 11.75
N GLN A 211 -22.08 4.49 13.08
CA GLN A 211 -21.67 5.72 13.77
C GLN A 211 -20.18 5.99 13.63
N GLU A 212 -19.35 4.94 13.67
CA GLU A 212 -17.91 5.07 13.44
C GLU A 212 -17.59 5.38 11.96
N VAL A 213 -18.21 4.65 11.05
CA VAL A 213 -18.03 4.84 9.60
C VAL A 213 -18.51 6.23 9.15
N ALA A 214 -19.52 6.81 9.80
CA ALA A 214 -20.00 8.17 9.50
C ALA A 214 -18.95 9.27 9.77
N LYS A 215 -17.87 8.98 10.50
CA LYS A 215 -16.75 9.90 10.73
C LYS A 215 -15.78 9.99 9.54
N THR A 216 -16.01 9.21 8.51
CA THR A 216 -15.16 9.11 7.32
C THR A 216 -15.05 10.45 6.59
N GLN A 217 -13.84 10.79 6.20
CA GLN A 217 -13.49 11.94 5.38
C GLN A 217 -12.87 11.50 4.04
N PRO A 218 -12.80 12.35 3.03
CA PRO A 218 -12.03 12.04 1.83
C PRO A 218 -10.61 11.59 2.16
N GLY A 219 -10.16 10.49 1.57
CA GLY A 219 -8.86 9.87 1.85
C GLY A 219 -8.84 8.92 3.05
N SER A 220 -9.96 8.70 3.73
CA SER A 220 -10.02 7.74 4.84
C SER A 220 -9.80 6.31 4.37
N ILE A 221 -9.08 5.54 5.20
CA ILE A 221 -8.95 4.09 5.11
C ILE A 221 -9.73 3.49 6.29
N ILE A 222 -10.75 2.72 5.96
CA ILE A 222 -11.70 2.15 6.93
C ILE A 222 -11.30 0.70 7.22
N LEU A 223 -11.07 0.38 8.48
CA LEU A 223 -10.86 -0.99 8.98
C LEU A 223 -12.22 -1.65 9.26
N MET A 224 -12.39 -2.83 8.68
CA MET A 224 -13.50 -3.76 8.94
C MET A 224 -13.01 -5.19 9.02
#